data_67f8756a72ab66ef589f258e2caa193c
#
_entry.id   67f8756a72ab66ef589f258e2caa193c
#
_cell.length_a   1.000
_cell.length_b   1.000
_cell.length_c   1.000
_cell.angle_alpha   90.00
_cell.angle_beta   90.00
_cell.angle_gamma   90.00
#
_symmetry.space_group_name_H-M   'P 1'
#
loop_
_entity.id
_entity.type
_entity.pdbx_description
1 polymer ?
#
loop_
_entity_poly.entity_id
_entity_poly.type
_entity_poly.pdbx_seq_one_letter_code
_entity_poly.pdbx_strand_id
1 'polypeptide(L)'
;MQELHFKQQGDRAREKEYAQIYGIIMDLLDKMVSILGEEVVSPEEFRQLLETGMTQAKVALIPPGIDQVLIGDMERTRLKDIRALFFVGVNEGCIPKNTESGGILTEMDRDFLGNQGIELAPGPKELMNMQRFYLYLNLTKPSESLCLSYSRSNGKGEAVGPAFLIRTIQTLFPEIHIAVSYTHLTLPTT
;
A
#
# COMPACT_ATOMS: atom_id res chain seq x y z
N MET A 1 16.81 17.83 -21.67
CA MET A 1 18.24 17.83 -21.27
C MET A 1 18.56 16.76 -20.23
N GLN A 2 17.80 16.61 -19.15
CA GLN A 2 18.05 15.58 -18.13
C GLN A 2 17.86 14.14 -18.66
N GLU A 3 16.88 13.92 -19.53
CA GLU A 3 16.65 12.61 -20.17
C GLU A 3 17.86 12.13 -20.99
N LEU A 4 18.50 13.04 -21.72
CA LEU A 4 19.73 12.78 -22.47
C LEU A 4 20.92 12.45 -21.54
N HIS A 5 20.97 13.07 -20.37
CA HIS A 5 22.01 12.81 -19.37
C HIS A 5 21.92 11.40 -18.78
N PHE A 6 20.69 10.93 -18.48
CA PHE A 6 20.49 9.55 -17.98
C PHE A 6 20.72 8.48 -19.04
N LYS A 7 20.40 8.75 -20.32
CA LYS A 7 20.77 7.87 -21.43
C LYS A 7 22.28 7.67 -21.50
N GLN A 8 23.06 8.72 -21.30
CA GLN A 8 24.53 8.64 -21.30
C GLN A 8 25.09 7.88 -20.09
N GLN A 9 24.39 7.88 -18.94
CA GLN A 9 24.78 7.16 -17.73
C GLN A 9 24.27 5.70 -17.69
N GLY A 10 23.47 5.28 -18.67
CA GLY A 10 22.92 3.91 -18.75
C GLY A 10 21.81 3.62 -17.73
N ASP A 11 21.27 4.64 -17.06
CA ASP A 11 20.19 4.50 -16.07
C ASP A 11 18.81 4.46 -16.75
N ARG A 12 18.48 3.30 -17.31
CA ARG A 12 17.23 3.07 -18.03
C ARG A 12 15.96 3.23 -17.17
N ALA A 13 16.08 3.05 -15.84
CA ALA A 13 14.95 3.19 -14.95
C ALA A 13 14.52 4.66 -14.87
N ARG A 14 15.47 5.54 -14.61
CA ARG A 14 15.23 6.99 -14.56
C ARG A 14 14.81 7.59 -15.90
N GLU A 15 15.35 7.09 -17.02
CA GLU A 15 14.92 7.51 -18.36
C GLU A 15 13.40 7.30 -18.54
N LYS A 16 12.89 6.12 -18.16
CA LYS A 16 11.46 5.81 -18.24
C LYS A 16 10.60 6.62 -17.27
N GLU A 17 11.10 6.89 -16.07
CA GLU A 17 10.42 7.77 -15.09
C GLU A 17 10.27 9.20 -15.65
N TYR A 18 11.34 9.76 -16.21
CA TYR A 18 11.28 11.11 -16.81
C TYR A 18 10.36 11.17 -18.03
N ALA A 19 10.33 10.14 -18.86
CA ALA A 19 9.39 10.06 -19.97
C ALA A 19 7.92 10.08 -19.52
N GLN A 20 7.61 9.40 -18.41
CA GLN A 20 6.27 9.43 -17.81
C GLN A 20 5.92 10.80 -17.24
N ILE A 21 6.88 11.48 -16.57
CA ILE A 21 6.66 12.80 -15.98
C ILE A 21 6.26 13.80 -17.07
N TYR A 22 6.90 13.77 -18.22
CA TYR A 22 6.54 14.63 -19.34
C TYR A 22 5.09 14.42 -19.78
N GLY A 23 4.68 13.16 -19.96
CA GLY A 23 3.29 12.83 -20.31
C GLY A 23 2.29 13.34 -19.27
N ILE A 24 2.57 13.11 -17.97
CA ILE A 24 1.70 13.57 -16.88
C ILE A 24 1.54 15.10 -16.86
N ILE A 25 2.64 15.84 -17.11
CA ILE A 25 2.59 17.31 -17.17
C ILE A 25 1.75 17.77 -18.37
N MET A 26 1.94 17.17 -19.55
CA MET A 26 1.14 17.52 -20.72
C MET A 26 -0.34 17.21 -20.52
N ASP A 27 -0.68 16.05 -19.99
CA ASP A 27 -2.07 15.67 -19.65
C ASP A 27 -2.70 16.62 -18.63
N LEU A 28 -1.92 17.08 -17.65
CA LEU A 28 -2.38 18.09 -16.68
C LEU A 28 -2.68 19.43 -17.36
N LEU A 29 -1.77 19.90 -18.22
CA LEU A 29 -1.98 21.15 -18.94
C LEU A 29 -3.19 21.06 -19.89
N ASP A 30 -3.35 19.95 -20.61
CA ASP A 30 -4.50 19.71 -21.48
C ASP A 30 -5.81 19.72 -20.70
N LYS A 31 -5.83 19.11 -19.50
CA LYS A 31 -6.98 19.19 -18.60
C LYS A 31 -7.28 20.60 -18.14
N MET A 32 -6.24 21.37 -17.77
CA MET A 32 -6.42 22.78 -17.38
C MET A 32 -7.02 23.59 -18.54
N VAL A 33 -6.53 23.43 -19.75
CA VAL A 33 -7.10 24.08 -20.94
C VAL A 33 -8.54 23.66 -21.18
N SER A 34 -8.84 22.36 -21.03
CA SER A 34 -10.21 21.83 -21.19
C SER A 34 -11.21 22.39 -20.16
N ILE A 35 -10.76 22.66 -18.93
CA ILE A 35 -11.61 23.15 -17.84
C ILE A 35 -11.76 24.67 -17.92
N LEU A 36 -10.66 25.41 -18.15
CA LEU A 36 -10.64 26.87 -18.16
C LEU A 36 -11.20 27.43 -19.48
N GLY A 37 -11.07 26.68 -20.58
CA GLY A 37 -11.52 27.13 -21.90
C GLY A 37 -10.87 28.45 -22.32
N GLU A 38 -11.69 29.46 -22.55
CA GLU A 38 -11.25 30.82 -22.91
C GLU A 38 -11.19 31.78 -21.69
N GLU A 39 -11.32 31.24 -20.47
CA GLU A 39 -11.29 32.06 -19.26
C GLU A 39 -9.88 32.62 -19.02
N VAL A 40 -9.80 33.92 -18.79
CA VAL A 40 -8.53 34.59 -18.53
C VAL A 40 -8.21 34.50 -17.06
N VAL A 41 -7.19 33.71 -16.72
CA VAL A 41 -6.70 33.55 -15.35
C VAL A 41 -5.46 34.43 -15.13
N SER A 42 -5.30 34.94 -13.92
CA SER A 42 -4.09 35.64 -13.53
C SER A 42 -2.89 34.68 -13.41
N PRO A 43 -1.65 35.16 -13.55
CA PRO A 43 -0.46 34.29 -13.37
C PRO A 43 -0.42 33.62 -12.00
N GLU A 44 -0.94 34.25 -10.95
CA GLU A 44 -0.98 33.71 -9.60
C GLU A 44 -2.01 32.58 -9.48
N GLU A 45 -3.21 32.74 -10.03
CA GLU A 45 -4.22 31.67 -10.08
C GLU A 45 -3.72 30.48 -10.90
N PHE A 46 -3.09 30.71 -12.04
CA PHE A 46 -2.48 29.67 -12.86
C PHE A 46 -1.43 28.87 -12.07
N ARG A 47 -0.56 29.59 -11.32
CA ARG A 47 0.44 28.96 -10.46
C ARG A 47 -0.20 28.04 -9.40
N GLN A 48 -1.24 28.51 -8.72
CA GLN A 48 -1.95 27.75 -7.69
C GLN A 48 -2.65 26.51 -8.27
N LEU A 49 -3.29 26.64 -9.43
CA LEU A 49 -3.92 25.52 -10.13
C LEU A 49 -2.89 24.49 -10.54
N LEU A 50 -1.76 24.93 -11.09
CA LEU A 50 -0.68 24.04 -11.50
C LEU A 50 -0.07 23.30 -10.29
N GLU A 51 0.23 23.99 -9.20
CA GLU A 51 0.73 23.38 -7.95
C GLU A 51 -0.25 22.33 -7.40
N THR A 52 -1.54 22.66 -7.36
CA THR A 52 -2.59 21.74 -6.92
C THR A 52 -2.66 20.51 -7.81
N GLY A 53 -2.62 20.69 -9.13
CA GLY A 53 -2.61 19.59 -10.09
C GLY A 53 -1.37 18.71 -9.97
N MET A 54 -0.21 19.30 -9.78
CA MET A 54 1.05 18.56 -9.61
C MET A 54 1.08 17.75 -8.30
N THR A 55 0.47 18.22 -7.21
CA THR A 55 0.36 17.46 -5.96
C THR A 55 -0.51 16.20 -6.10
N GLN A 56 -1.44 16.20 -7.04
CA GLN A 56 -2.28 15.04 -7.35
C GLN A 56 -1.65 14.09 -8.39
N ALA A 57 -0.61 14.55 -9.09
CA ALA A 57 0.08 13.75 -10.10
C ALA A 57 0.81 12.57 -9.43
N LYS A 58 0.50 11.36 -9.87
CA LYS A 58 1.16 10.13 -9.39
C LYS A 58 1.98 9.55 -10.52
N VAL A 59 3.29 9.49 -10.34
CA VAL A 59 4.16 8.72 -11.24
C VAL A 59 4.00 7.23 -10.91
N ALA A 60 3.57 6.45 -11.89
CA ALA A 60 3.49 5.00 -11.71
C ALA A 60 4.91 4.42 -11.65
N LEU A 61 5.20 3.68 -10.59
CA LEU A 61 6.45 2.92 -10.53
C LEU A 61 6.45 1.89 -11.66
N ILE A 62 7.57 1.83 -12.38
CA ILE A 62 7.75 0.83 -13.45
C ILE A 62 7.66 -0.56 -12.82
N PRO A 63 6.90 -1.50 -13.44
CA PRO A 63 6.84 -2.86 -12.95
C PRO A 63 8.24 -3.43 -12.74
N PRO A 64 8.51 -4.11 -11.62
CA PRO A 64 9.82 -4.67 -11.33
C PRO A 64 10.26 -5.61 -12.47
N GLY A 65 11.54 -5.58 -12.79
CA GLY A 65 12.16 -6.56 -13.70
C GLY A 65 12.19 -7.96 -13.07
N ILE A 66 12.63 -8.95 -13.84
CA ILE A 66 12.64 -10.37 -13.44
C ILE A 66 13.54 -10.62 -12.21
N ASP A 67 14.53 -9.76 -11.97
CA ASP A 67 15.52 -9.89 -10.87
C ASP A 67 15.33 -8.79 -9.81
N GLN A 68 14.10 -8.66 -9.29
CA GLN A 68 13.79 -7.66 -8.28
C GLN A 68 12.86 -8.24 -7.19
N VAL A 69 13.02 -7.73 -5.98
CA VAL A 69 12.10 -8.04 -4.87
C VAL A 69 10.88 -7.13 -4.98
N LEU A 70 9.69 -7.73 -5.02
CA LEU A 70 8.44 -7.00 -5.01
C LEU A 70 8.07 -6.67 -3.56
N ILE A 71 7.92 -5.37 -3.26
CA ILE A 71 7.45 -4.88 -1.97
C ILE A 71 6.09 -4.22 -2.18
N GLY A 72 5.11 -4.59 -1.36
CA GLY A 72 3.77 -4.03 -1.47
C GLY A 72 2.91 -4.30 -0.25
N ASP A 73 1.71 -3.76 -0.24
CA ASP A 73 0.74 -4.03 0.80
C ASP A 73 -0.19 -5.21 0.46
N MET A 74 -0.83 -5.76 1.48
CA MET A 74 -1.67 -6.95 1.37
C MET A 74 -2.89 -6.74 0.45
N GLU A 75 -3.47 -5.54 0.41
CA GLU A 75 -4.74 -5.27 -0.25
C GLU A 75 -4.55 -4.92 -1.74
N ARG A 76 -3.48 -4.20 -2.06
CA ARG A 76 -3.24 -3.63 -3.40
C ARG A 76 -2.31 -4.46 -4.27
N THR A 77 -1.41 -5.23 -3.64
CA THR A 77 -0.41 -5.99 -4.38
C THR A 77 -1.02 -7.26 -4.96
N ARG A 78 -0.91 -7.41 -6.27
CA ARG A 78 -1.33 -8.63 -6.98
C ARG A 78 -0.11 -9.51 -7.21
N LEU A 79 0.09 -10.45 -6.28
CA LEU A 79 1.17 -11.43 -6.37
C LEU A 79 0.81 -12.50 -7.41
N LYS A 80 1.76 -12.78 -8.31
CA LYS A 80 1.64 -13.84 -9.30
C LYS A 80 2.98 -14.57 -9.42
N ASP A 81 2.94 -15.90 -9.43
CA ASP A 81 4.10 -16.76 -9.67
C ASP A 81 5.30 -16.45 -8.73
N ILE A 82 5.02 -16.27 -7.43
CA ILE A 82 6.06 -16.02 -6.43
C ILE A 82 6.51 -17.33 -5.78
N ARG A 83 7.82 -17.46 -5.55
CA ARG A 83 8.42 -18.61 -4.88
C ARG A 83 8.42 -18.45 -3.38
N ALA A 84 8.80 -17.27 -2.90
CA ALA A 84 8.91 -16.96 -1.48
C ALA A 84 8.12 -15.70 -1.11
N LEU A 85 7.43 -15.71 0.03
CA LEU A 85 6.76 -14.55 0.59
C LEU A 85 7.29 -14.28 2.00
N PHE A 86 7.77 -13.06 2.21
CA PHE A 86 8.08 -12.50 3.52
C PHE A 86 6.95 -11.57 3.94
N PHE A 87 6.07 -12.06 4.80
CA PHE A 87 4.92 -11.30 5.29
C PHE A 87 5.29 -10.66 6.63
N VAL A 88 5.56 -9.35 6.61
CA VAL A 88 6.12 -8.61 7.74
C VAL A 88 5.06 -7.82 8.49
N GLY A 89 5.29 -7.57 9.78
CA GLY A 89 4.38 -6.76 10.61
C GLY A 89 3.10 -7.50 11.01
N VAL A 90 3.16 -8.82 11.25
CA VAL A 90 2.01 -9.64 11.68
C VAL A 90 1.72 -9.38 13.16
N ASN A 91 1.41 -8.14 13.49
CA ASN A 91 1.12 -7.69 14.86
C ASN A 91 -0.38 -7.53 15.12
N GLU A 92 -0.76 -7.65 16.38
CA GLU A 92 -2.12 -7.37 16.84
C GLU A 92 -2.53 -5.94 16.48
N GLY A 93 -3.77 -5.76 16.00
CA GLY A 93 -4.27 -4.48 15.50
C GLY A 93 -3.78 -4.08 14.10
N CYS A 94 -2.73 -4.72 13.59
CA CYS A 94 -2.26 -4.51 12.22
C CYS A 94 -2.85 -5.52 11.24
N ILE A 95 -3.05 -6.78 11.69
CA ILE A 95 -3.59 -7.87 10.86
C ILE A 95 -4.53 -8.75 11.69
N PRO A 96 -5.84 -8.71 11.40
CA PRO A 96 -6.53 -7.70 10.59
C PRO A 96 -6.41 -6.31 11.20
N LYS A 97 -6.48 -5.28 10.37
CA LYS A 97 -6.53 -3.90 10.87
C LYS A 97 -7.77 -3.70 11.72
N ASN A 98 -7.63 -3.04 12.86
CA ASN A 98 -8.79 -2.61 13.62
C ASN A 98 -9.62 -1.66 12.76
N THR A 99 -10.81 -2.09 12.39
CA THR A 99 -11.83 -1.23 11.80
C THR A 99 -12.56 -0.58 12.97
N GLU A 100 -12.22 0.67 13.26
CA GLU A 100 -12.97 1.42 14.25
C GLU A 100 -14.43 1.53 13.80
N SER A 101 -15.33 1.00 14.60
CA SER A 101 -16.78 1.11 14.40
C SER A 101 -17.26 2.49 14.91
N GLY A 102 -16.68 3.56 14.33
CA GLY A 102 -16.98 4.95 14.72
C GLY A 102 -17.97 5.67 13.81
N GLY A 103 -18.79 4.95 13.08
CA GLY A 103 -19.80 5.55 12.20
C GLY A 103 -21.07 5.95 12.96
N ILE A 104 -21.79 6.95 12.42
CA ILE A 104 -23.10 7.40 12.91
C ILE A 104 -24.13 6.28 12.75
N LEU A 105 -23.94 5.38 11.75
CA LEU A 105 -24.84 4.27 11.46
C LEU A 105 -24.37 3.01 12.18
N THR A 106 -25.29 2.37 12.91
CA THR A 106 -25.08 1.04 13.47
C THR A 106 -25.19 -0.05 12.41
N GLU A 107 -24.77 -1.28 12.70
CA GLU A 107 -24.97 -2.43 11.81
C GLU A 107 -26.47 -2.65 11.48
N MET A 108 -27.36 -2.46 12.45
CA MET A 108 -28.82 -2.57 12.25
C MET A 108 -29.34 -1.49 11.29
N ASP A 109 -28.83 -0.27 11.38
CA ASP A 109 -29.19 0.82 10.47
C ASP A 109 -28.71 0.49 9.04
N ARG A 110 -27.51 -0.08 8.91
CA ARG A 110 -26.94 -0.51 7.63
C ARG A 110 -27.77 -1.62 6.98
N ASP A 111 -28.17 -2.63 7.74
CA ASP A 111 -29.01 -3.72 7.28
C ASP A 111 -30.38 -3.19 6.84
N PHE A 112 -30.96 -2.28 7.63
CA PHE A 112 -32.25 -1.64 7.29
C PHE A 112 -32.16 -0.86 5.97
N LEU A 113 -31.15 -0.01 5.82
CA LEU A 113 -30.95 0.80 4.61
C LEU A 113 -30.64 -0.07 3.39
N GLY A 114 -29.84 -1.11 3.56
CA GLY A 114 -29.56 -2.10 2.51
C GLY A 114 -30.81 -2.81 2.02
N ASN A 115 -31.71 -3.19 2.93
CA ASN A 115 -33.02 -3.79 2.58
C ASN A 115 -33.96 -2.82 1.84
N GLN A 116 -33.74 -1.52 1.98
CA GLN A 116 -34.42 -0.47 1.22
C GLN A 116 -33.78 -0.18 -0.14
N GLY A 117 -32.75 -0.93 -0.53
CA GLY A 117 -32.03 -0.75 -1.80
C GLY A 117 -31.02 0.41 -1.79
N ILE A 118 -30.65 0.94 -0.61
CA ILE A 118 -29.63 1.98 -0.49
C ILE A 118 -28.26 1.30 -0.38
N GLU A 119 -27.42 1.54 -1.38
CA GLU A 119 -26.06 1.01 -1.41
C GLU A 119 -25.16 1.86 -0.51
N LEU A 120 -24.60 1.25 0.53
CA LEU A 120 -23.69 1.89 1.49
C LEU A 120 -22.25 1.41 1.26
N ALA A 121 -21.28 2.24 1.65
CA ALA A 121 -19.90 1.80 1.72
C ALA A 121 -19.77 0.60 2.68
N PRO A 122 -18.79 -0.33 2.44
CA PRO A 122 -18.59 -1.50 3.28
C PRO A 122 -18.49 -1.16 4.77
N GLY A 123 -19.23 -1.89 5.60
CA GLY A 123 -19.18 -1.79 7.05
C GLY A 123 -17.98 -2.53 7.67
N PRO A 124 -17.79 -2.44 9.00
CA PRO A 124 -16.70 -3.12 9.69
C PRO A 124 -16.64 -4.63 9.44
N LYS A 125 -17.79 -5.27 9.36
CA LYS A 125 -17.91 -6.72 9.11
C LYS A 125 -17.46 -7.10 7.70
N GLU A 126 -17.91 -6.36 6.68
CA GLU A 126 -17.49 -6.55 5.30
C GLU A 126 -16.00 -6.27 5.13
N LEU A 127 -15.50 -5.17 5.72
CA LEU A 127 -14.08 -4.83 5.69
C LEU A 127 -13.22 -5.93 6.33
N MET A 128 -13.65 -6.49 7.46
CA MET A 128 -12.95 -7.62 8.09
C MET A 128 -12.94 -8.85 7.19
N ASN A 129 -14.06 -9.17 6.54
CA ASN A 129 -14.13 -10.30 5.60
C ASN A 129 -13.24 -10.08 4.37
N MET A 130 -13.19 -8.86 3.85
CA MET A 130 -12.28 -8.48 2.77
C MET A 130 -10.82 -8.66 3.18
N GLN A 131 -10.43 -8.22 4.37
CA GLN A 131 -9.06 -8.40 4.88
C GLN A 131 -8.71 -9.89 5.05
N ARG A 132 -9.62 -10.71 5.57
CA ARG A 132 -9.43 -12.16 5.66
C ARG A 132 -9.23 -12.80 4.29
N PHE A 133 -10.00 -12.35 3.30
CA PHE A 133 -9.86 -12.82 1.93
C PHE A 133 -8.50 -12.43 1.32
N TYR A 134 -8.07 -11.18 1.48
CA TYR A 134 -6.74 -10.75 1.03
C TYR A 134 -5.61 -11.50 1.74
N LEU A 135 -5.77 -11.74 3.04
CA LEU A 135 -4.82 -12.53 3.80
C LEU A 135 -4.71 -13.95 3.22
N TYR A 136 -5.84 -14.62 3.00
CA TYR A 136 -5.88 -15.94 2.37
C TYR A 136 -5.19 -15.92 0.99
N LEU A 137 -5.52 -14.95 0.14
CA LEU A 137 -4.92 -14.83 -1.19
C LEU A 137 -3.40 -14.69 -1.12
N ASN A 138 -2.88 -13.90 -0.19
CA ASN A 138 -1.43 -13.69 -0.05
C ASN A 138 -0.72 -14.92 0.52
N LEU A 139 -1.27 -15.53 1.57
CA LEU A 139 -0.64 -16.68 2.22
C LEU A 139 -0.62 -17.94 1.36
N THR A 140 -1.54 -18.06 0.39
CA THR A 140 -1.63 -19.23 -0.51
C THR A 140 -0.88 -19.04 -1.84
N LYS A 141 -0.23 -17.89 -2.07
CA LYS A 141 0.48 -17.60 -3.32
C LYS A 141 1.90 -18.16 -3.41
N PRO A 142 2.72 -18.15 -2.34
CA PRO A 142 4.09 -18.65 -2.45
C PRO A 142 4.08 -20.16 -2.72
N SER A 143 4.96 -20.59 -3.67
CA SER A 143 5.07 -21.99 -4.06
C SER A 143 6.11 -22.78 -3.25
N GLU A 144 7.07 -22.10 -2.61
CA GLU A 144 8.18 -22.76 -1.93
C GLU A 144 8.26 -22.39 -0.44
N SER A 145 8.18 -21.10 -0.09
CA SER A 145 8.37 -20.68 1.30
C SER A 145 7.52 -19.50 1.71
N LEU A 146 7.05 -19.55 2.96
CA LEU A 146 6.32 -18.46 3.61
C LEU A 146 7.01 -18.14 4.93
N CYS A 147 7.44 -16.89 5.09
CA CYS A 147 8.02 -16.37 6.31
C CYS A 147 7.10 -15.29 6.88
N LEU A 148 6.66 -15.48 8.13
CA LEU A 148 5.86 -14.50 8.86
C LEU A 148 6.72 -13.86 9.94
N SER A 149 6.69 -12.54 10.05
CA SER A 149 7.42 -11.87 11.11
C SER A 149 6.56 -10.82 11.82
N TYR A 150 6.81 -10.66 13.11
CA TYR A 150 6.17 -9.64 13.93
C TYR A 150 7.20 -8.97 14.85
N SER A 151 6.92 -7.74 15.23
CA SER A 151 7.74 -6.99 16.18
C SER A 151 7.25 -7.22 17.61
N ARG A 152 8.17 -7.19 18.59
CA ARG A 152 7.82 -7.22 20.03
C ARG A 152 7.69 -5.83 20.63
N SER A 153 8.15 -4.80 19.93
CA SER A 153 7.98 -3.41 20.31
C SER A 153 7.68 -2.54 19.09
N ASN A 154 6.94 -1.48 19.29
CA ASN A 154 6.71 -0.47 18.24
C ASN A 154 7.85 0.56 18.22
N GLY A 155 7.78 1.52 17.27
CA GLY A 155 8.79 2.58 17.13
C GLY A 155 8.90 3.54 18.33
N LYS A 156 7.96 3.48 19.30
CA LYS A 156 7.97 4.23 20.56
C LYS A 156 8.53 3.41 21.73
N GLY A 157 8.92 2.14 21.49
CA GLY A 157 9.41 1.24 22.53
C GLY A 157 8.30 0.55 23.35
N GLU A 158 7.03 0.73 23.01
CA GLU A 158 5.91 0.08 23.69
C GLU A 158 5.83 -1.39 23.23
N ALA A 159 5.50 -2.30 24.15
CA ALA A 159 5.36 -3.72 23.84
C ALA A 159 4.15 -3.96 22.93
N VAL A 160 4.35 -4.73 21.86
CA VAL A 160 3.29 -5.16 20.94
C VAL A 160 3.29 -6.69 20.82
N GLY A 161 2.09 -7.26 20.70
CA GLY A 161 1.90 -8.70 20.57
C GLY A 161 1.82 -9.17 19.11
N PRO A 162 2.01 -10.48 18.88
CA PRO A 162 1.72 -11.09 17.59
C PRO A 162 0.22 -11.11 17.32
N ALA A 163 -0.17 -10.96 16.06
CA ALA A 163 -1.55 -11.15 15.63
C ALA A 163 -2.03 -12.58 15.94
N PHE A 164 -3.34 -12.75 16.12
CA PHE A 164 -3.97 -14.06 16.35
C PHE A 164 -3.62 -15.08 15.25
N LEU A 165 -3.36 -14.61 14.03
CA LEU A 165 -2.89 -15.42 12.90
C LEU A 165 -1.68 -16.29 13.26
N ILE A 166 -0.72 -15.78 14.01
CA ILE A 166 0.50 -16.53 14.41
C ILE A 166 0.11 -17.76 15.24
N ARG A 167 -0.81 -17.61 16.21
CA ARG A 167 -1.30 -18.73 17.01
C ARG A 167 -2.06 -19.75 16.18
N THR A 168 -2.88 -19.27 15.23
CA THR A 168 -3.62 -20.15 14.32
C THR A 168 -2.66 -21.01 13.49
N ILE A 169 -1.61 -20.39 12.94
CA ILE A 169 -0.60 -21.13 12.15
C ILE A 169 0.17 -22.13 13.01
N GLN A 170 0.56 -21.78 14.23
CA GLN A 170 1.21 -22.71 15.14
C GLN A 170 0.32 -23.91 15.52
N THR A 171 -1.00 -23.68 15.62
CA THR A 171 -1.95 -24.76 15.87
C THR A 171 -2.09 -25.70 14.67
N LEU A 172 -2.09 -25.13 13.46
CA LEU A 172 -2.18 -25.91 12.21
C LEU A 172 -0.87 -26.64 11.89
N PHE A 173 0.25 -26.06 12.27
CA PHE A 173 1.59 -26.60 12.02
C PHE A 173 2.42 -26.61 13.31
N PRO A 174 2.23 -27.61 14.20
CA PRO A 174 2.88 -27.64 15.52
C PRO A 174 4.42 -27.71 15.48
N GLU A 175 4.97 -28.13 14.36
CA GLU A 175 6.44 -28.26 14.17
C GLU A 175 7.12 -26.91 13.88
N ILE A 176 6.34 -25.84 13.65
CA ILE A 176 6.91 -24.53 13.39
C ILE A 176 7.41 -23.90 14.69
N HIS A 177 8.68 -23.52 14.68
CA HIS A 177 9.32 -22.82 15.79
C HIS A 177 9.45 -21.32 15.48
N ILE A 178 9.19 -20.49 16.51
CA ILE A 178 9.41 -19.05 16.41
C ILE A 178 10.89 -18.75 16.67
N ALA A 179 11.58 -18.27 15.64
CA ALA A 179 12.93 -17.74 15.81
C ALA A 179 12.87 -16.30 16.34
N VAL A 180 13.64 -16.02 17.39
CA VAL A 180 13.75 -14.67 17.96
C VAL A 180 15.07 -14.05 17.50
N SER A 181 14.98 -12.92 16.81
CA SER A 181 16.16 -12.11 16.44
C SER A 181 16.17 -10.84 17.27
N TYR A 182 17.30 -10.54 17.88
CA TYR A 182 17.54 -9.29 18.59
C TYR A 182 18.35 -8.36 17.67
N THR A 183 17.75 -7.25 17.25
CA THR A 183 18.48 -6.20 16.58
C THR A 183 19.04 -5.25 17.65
N HIS A 184 20.33 -5.35 17.94
CA HIS A 184 21.02 -4.33 18.70
C HIS A 184 21.29 -3.15 17.75
N LEU A 185 20.52 -2.09 17.87
CA LEU A 185 20.88 -0.78 17.36
C LEU A 185 22.01 -0.25 18.26
N THR A 186 23.25 -0.53 17.94
CA THR A 186 24.38 0.23 18.47
C THR A 186 24.28 1.62 17.85
N LEU A 187 23.82 2.59 18.62
CA LEU A 187 23.96 3.99 18.25
C LEU A 187 25.48 4.25 18.08
N PRO A 188 25.92 4.90 17.00
CA PRO A 188 27.29 5.33 16.91
C PRO A 188 27.57 6.28 18.07
N THR A 189 28.44 5.88 18.96
CA THR A 189 29.01 6.76 19.99
C THR A 189 29.90 7.78 19.27
N THR A 190 29.44 9.02 19.24
CA THR A 190 30.22 10.19 18.84
C THR A 190 31.35 10.43 19.81
#